data_33a31d675468ce9d409cd2b7fe458940
#
_entry.id   33a31d675468ce9d409cd2b7fe458940
#
_cell.length_a   1.000
_cell.length_b   1.000
_cell.length_c   1.000
_cell.angle_alpha   90.00
_cell.angle_beta   90.00
_cell.angle_gamma   90.00
#
_symmetry.space_group_name_H-M   'P 1'
#
loop_
_entity.id
_entity.type
_entity.pdbx_description
1 polymer ?
#
loop_
_entity_poly.entity_id
_entity_poly.type
_entity_poly.pdbx_seq_one_letter_code
_entity_poly.pdbx_strand_id
1 'polypeptide(L)'
;MDKIEHIGIAVKDLETSNLLFQRLLGTAHYKIEEVASEGVRTSFFKVGNQKIELLEALVAESPIAKFIAQRGEGIHHIAFSVKDIIAEVKRLSSEGFVVLNEKPMRGADNKWVVFLHPKGVNGVLVELCQDIPQAEVE
;
A
#
# COMPACT_ATOMS: atom_id res chain seq x y z
N MET A 1 6.09 8.90 12.57
CA MET A 1 6.26 8.50 11.13
C MET A 1 7.74 8.61 10.79
N ASP A 2 8.29 7.58 10.17
CA ASP A 2 9.73 7.62 9.84
C ASP A 2 9.99 8.16 8.44
N LYS A 3 9.21 7.68 7.46
CA LYS A 3 9.40 8.07 6.06
C LYS A 3 8.18 7.67 5.24
N ILE A 4 8.08 8.18 4.03
CA ILE A 4 7.18 7.60 3.04
C ILE A 4 7.81 6.27 2.62
N GLU A 5 7.14 5.18 2.90
CA GLU A 5 7.61 3.83 2.58
C GLU A 5 7.37 3.50 1.12
N HIS A 6 6.15 3.78 0.64
CA HIS A 6 5.82 3.58 -0.77
C HIS A 6 4.61 4.41 -1.19
N ILE A 7 4.46 4.52 -2.51
CA ILE A 7 3.25 5.04 -3.14
C ILE A 7 2.63 3.88 -3.91
N GLY A 8 1.36 3.59 -3.64
CA GLY A 8 0.61 2.54 -4.32
C GLY A 8 -0.18 3.12 -5.49
N ILE A 9 -0.05 2.51 -6.66
CA ILE A 9 -0.70 2.95 -7.89
C ILE A 9 -1.57 1.82 -8.43
N ALA A 10 -2.86 2.11 -8.62
CA ALA A 10 -3.80 1.14 -9.18
C ALA A 10 -3.66 1.10 -10.69
N VAL A 11 -3.47 -0.10 -11.24
CA VAL A 11 -3.28 -0.32 -12.67
C VAL A 11 -4.22 -1.42 -13.17
N LYS A 12 -4.65 -1.32 -14.43
CA LYS A 12 -5.54 -2.31 -15.03
C LYS A 12 -4.80 -3.59 -15.42
N ASP A 13 -3.57 -3.45 -15.91
CA ASP A 13 -2.77 -4.58 -16.41
C ASP A 13 -1.34 -4.46 -15.90
N LEU A 14 -0.96 -5.38 -15.03
CA LEU A 14 0.34 -5.33 -14.37
C LEU A 14 1.50 -5.49 -15.33
N GLU A 15 1.38 -6.40 -16.32
CA GLU A 15 2.47 -6.64 -17.27
C GLU A 15 2.79 -5.41 -18.10
N THR A 16 1.77 -4.79 -18.67
CA THR A 16 1.93 -3.56 -19.45
C THR A 16 2.48 -2.44 -18.60
N SER A 17 1.95 -2.31 -17.38
CA SER A 17 2.37 -1.26 -16.44
C SER A 17 3.79 -1.46 -15.94
N ASN A 18 4.22 -2.71 -15.74
CA ASN A 18 5.59 -3.01 -15.37
C ASN A 18 6.59 -2.53 -16.44
N LEU A 19 6.27 -2.74 -17.71
CA LEU A 19 7.12 -2.27 -18.80
C LEU A 19 7.15 -0.74 -18.87
N LEU A 20 5.99 -0.10 -18.65
CA LEU A 20 5.90 1.36 -18.65
C LEU A 20 6.75 1.96 -17.53
N PHE A 21 6.61 1.45 -16.31
CA PHE A 21 7.34 1.98 -15.16
C PHE A 21 8.83 1.62 -15.21
N GLN A 22 9.19 0.51 -15.82
CA GLN A 22 10.60 0.20 -16.07
C GLN A 22 11.24 1.27 -16.96
N ARG A 23 10.55 1.71 -18.02
CA ARG A 23 11.05 2.79 -18.89
C ARG A 23 11.09 4.12 -18.13
N LEU A 24 10.07 4.40 -17.32
CA LEU A 24 10.01 5.65 -16.56
C LEU A 24 11.12 5.74 -15.52
N LEU A 25 11.31 4.69 -14.74
CA LEU A 25 12.22 4.69 -13.60
C LEU A 25 13.64 4.27 -13.95
N GLY A 26 13.84 3.67 -15.12
CA GLY A 26 15.16 3.20 -15.56
C GLY A 26 15.59 1.92 -14.88
N THR A 27 14.68 1.20 -14.22
CA THR A 27 14.96 -0.06 -13.54
C THR A 27 13.71 -0.94 -13.56
N ALA A 28 13.92 -2.26 -13.63
CA ALA A 28 12.83 -3.21 -13.62
C ALA A 28 12.28 -3.40 -12.19
N HIS A 29 11.03 -3.89 -12.09
CA HIS A 29 10.53 -4.34 -10.81
C HIS A 29 11.40 -5.49 -10.30
N TYR A 30 11.53 -5.56 -8.97
CA TYR A 30 12.39 -6.60 -8.38
C TYR A 30 11.58 -7.76 -7.78
N LYS A 31 10.28 -7.63 -7.68
CA LYS A 31 9.43 -8.63 -7.05
C LYS A 31 7.97 -8.43 -7.45
N ILE A 32 7.22 -9.52 -7.52
CA ILE A 32 5.76 -9.52 -7.62
C ILE A 32 5.23 -10.37 -6.48
N GLU A 33 4.18 -9.92 -5.82
CA GLU A 33 3.57 -10.65 -4.71
C GLU A 33 2.04 -10.60 -4.85
N GLU A 34 1.38 -11.73 -4.60
CA GLU A 34 -0.07 -11.78 -4.52
C GLU A 34 -0.52 -11.75 -3.07
N VAL A 35 -1.45 -10.87 -2.75
CA VAL A 35 -2.06 -10.78 -1.42
C VAL A 35 -3.51 -11.19 -1.59
N ALA A 36 -3.77 -12.50 -1.42
CA ALA A 36 -5.09 -13.09 -1.68
C ALA A 36 -6.19 -12.48 -0.80
N SER A 37 -5.88 -12.15 0.46
CA SER A 37 -6.83 -11.55 1.39
C SER A 37 -7.35 -10.19 0.91
N GLU A 38 -6.57 -9.48 0.11
CA GLU A 38 -6.95 -8.18 -0.47
C GLU A 38 -7.33 -8.28 -1.95
N GLY A 39 -7.16 -9.45 -2.53
CA GLY A 39 -7.47 -9.70 -3.94
C GLY A 39 -6.61 -8.89 -4.88
N VAL A 40 -5.31 -8.71 -4.57
CA VAL A 40 -4.39 -7.89 -5.36
C VAL A 40 -3.11 -8.63 -5.70
N ARG A 41 -2.53 -8.23 -6.82
CA ARG A 41 -1.19 -8.64 -7.26
C ARG A 41 -0.36 -7.36 -7.34
N THR A 42 0.77 -7.35 -6.64
CA THR A 42 1.58 -6.15 -6.45
C THR A 42 2.95 -6.33 -7.06
N SER A 43 3.38 -5.33 -7.82
CA SER A 43 4.72 -5.26 -8.39
C SER A 43 5.51 -4.17 -7.67
N PHE A 44 6.77 -4.43 -7.33
CA PHE A 44 7.59 -3.54 -6.50
C PHE A 44 8.76 -2.98 -7.30
N PHE A 45 8.85 -1.65 -7.32
CA PHE A 45 9.98 -0.91 -7.88
C PHE A 45 10.68 -0.15 -6.78
N LYS A 46 12.00 -0.15 -6.79
CA LYS A 46 12.78 0.58 -5.80
C LYS A 46 13.20 1.94 -6.34
N VAL A 47 12.96 2.98 -5.54
CA VAL A 47 13.36 4.36 -5.86
C VAL A 47 14.08 4.91 -4.64
N GLY A 48 15.41 4.81 -4.62
CA GLY A 48 16.19 5.15 -3.43
C GLY A 48 15.81 4.25 -2.26
N ASN A 49 15.44 4.84 -1.13
CA ASN A 49 14.99 4.13 0.06
C ASN A 49 13.48 3.88 0.08
N GLN A 50 12.78 4.22 -0.99
CA GLN A 50 11.33 4.15 -1.08
C GLN A 50 10.93 3.25 -2.23
N LYS A 51 9.64 2.96 -2.34
CA LYS A 51 9.13 2.06 -3.38
C LYS A 51 7.96 2.69 -4.11
N ILE A 52 7.81 2.29 -5.37
CA ILE A 52 6.56 2.41 -6.11
C ILE A 52 5.97 1.01 -6.20
N GLU A 53 4.71 0.87 -5.82
CA GLU A 53 4.00 -0.40 -5.90
C GLU A 53 2.86 -0.29 -6.89
N LEU A 54 2.85 -1.15 -7.90
CA LEU A 54 1.75 -1.22 -8.86
C LEU A 54 0.79 -2.32 -8.41
N LEU A 55 -0.50 -1.99 -8.33
CA LEU A 55 -1.53 -2.85 -7.77
C LEU A 55 -2.55 -3.22 -8.84
N GLU A 56 -2.67 -4.51 -9.12
CA GLU A 56 -3.67 -5.04 -10.06
C GLU A 56 -4.68 -5.90 -9.30
N ALA A 57 -5.97 -5.72 -9.57
CA ALA A 57 -7.01 -6.53 -8.95
C ALA A 57 -6.97 -7.96 -9.47
N LEU A 58 -7.03 -8.94 -8.58
CA LEU A 58 -7.17 -10.35 -8.94
C LEU A 58 -8.64 -10.75 -9.12
N VAL A 59 -9.54 -10.04 -8.44
CA VAL A 59 -10.98 -10.34 -8.45
C VAL A 59 -11.78 -9.03 -8.51
N ALA A 60 -13.01 -9.13 -9.00
CA ALA A 60 -13.89 -7.95 -9.18
C ALA A 60 -14.26 -7.28 -7.85
N GLU A 61 -14.24 -8.02 -6.74
CA GLU A 61 -14.56 -7.49 -5.41
C GLU A 61 -13.39 -6.78 -4.75
N SER A 62 -12.21 -6.82 -5.33
CA SER A 62 -11.02 -6.17 -4.80
C SER A 62 -11.23 -4.66 -4.67
N PRO A 63 -10.72 -4.03 -3.59
CA PRO A 63 -10.73 -2.57 -3.47
C PRO A 63 -10.08 -1.86 -4.65
N ILE A 64 -9.07 -2.48 -5.28
CA ILE A 64 -8.40 -1.92 -6.45
C ILE A 64 -9.33 -1.91 -7.66
N ALA A 65 -10.10 -3.00 -7.88
CA ALA A 65 -11.08 -3.04 -8.96
C ALA A 65 -12.14 -1.96 -8.79
N LYS A 66 -12.64 -1.78 -7.56
CA LYS A 66 -13.62 -0.75 -7.25
C LYS A 66 -13.07 0.66 -7.45
N PHE A 67 -11.83 0.87 -7.03
CA PHE A 67 -11.15 2.16 -7.21
C PHE A 67 -11.05 2.51 -8.69
N ILE A 68 -10.58 1.58 -9.52
CA ILE A 68 -10.42 1.81 -10.97
C ILE A 68 -11.78 2.06 -11.63
N ALA A 69 -12.83 1.32 -11.21
CA ALA A 69 -14.18 1.52 -11.76
C ALA A 69 -14.71 2.93 -11.47
N GLN A 70 -14.36 3.49 -10.32
CA GLN A 70 -14.85 4.81 -9.91
C GLN A 70 -13.95 5.96 -10.37
N ARG A 71 -12.64 5.77 -10.39
CA ARG A 71 -11.67 6.84 -10.60
C ARG A 71 -10.69 6.60 -11.75
N GLY A 72 -10.67 5.39 -12.32
CA GLY A 72 -9.65 5.02 -13.31
C GLY A 72 -8.34 4.65 -12.64
N GLU A 73 -7.30 4.48 -13.45
CA GLU A 73 -5.95 4.20 -12.95
C GLU A 73 -5.35 5.44 -12.29
N GLY A 74 -4.50 5.24 -11.32
CA GLY A 74 -3.80 6.34 -10.67
C GLY A 74 -3.34 6.00 -9.26
N ILE A 75 -2.85 7.00 -8.55
CA ILE A 75 -2.40 6.82 -7.17
C ILE A 75 -3.56 6.37 -6.29
N HIS A 76 -3.37 5.25 -5.62
CA HIS A 76 -4.36 4.66 -4.73
C HIS A 76 -4.12 5.04 -3.27
N HIS A 77 -2.87 5.00 -2.83
CA HIS A 77 -2.54 5.33 -1.44
C HIS A 77 -1.08 5.76 -1.29
N ILE A 78 -0.80 6.40 -0.15
CA ILE A 78 0.55 6.71 0.30
C ILE A 78 0.76 5.98 1.61
N ALA A 79 1.84 5.22 1.72
CA ALA A 79 2.18 4.47 2.91
C ALA A 79 3.33 5.12 3.68
N PHE A 80 3.15 5.24 4.98
CA PHE A 80 4.18 5.76 5.88
C PHE A 80 4.70 4.64 6.77
N SER A 81 6.00 4.56 6.89
CA SER A 81 6.66 3.60 7.76
C SER A 81 6.64 4.10 9.20
N VAL A 82 6.29 3.22 10.13
CA VAL A 82 6.25 3.51 11.56
C VAL A 82 6.99 2.43 12.34
N LYS A 83 7.53 2.79 13.50
CA LYS A 83 8.25 1.83 14.36
C LYS A 83 7.31 1.06 15.26
N ASP A 84 6.24 1.69 15.72
CA ASP A 84 5.25 1.10 16.63
C ASP A 84 3.86 1.49 16.13
N ILE A 85 3.26 0.60 15.35
CA ILE A 85 1.98 0.87 14.69
C ILE A 85 0.84 1.01 15.70
N ILE A 86 0.90 0.27 16.82
CA ILE A 86 -0.12 0.35 17.87
C ILE A 86 -0.09 1.74 18.53
N ALA A 87 1.10 2.22 18.87
CA ALA A 87 1.25 3.55 19.47
C ALA A 87 0.84 4.65 18.50
N GLU A 88 1.18 4.51 17.22
CA GLU A 88 0.84 5.49 16.20
C GLU A 88 -0.68 5.55 15.95
N VAL A 89 -1.34 4.40 15.92
CA VAL A 89 -2.81 4.35 15.80
C VAL A 89 -3.46 5.07 16.99
N LYS A 90 -2.96 4.86 18.20
CA LYS A 90 -3.44 5.55 19.39
C LYS A 90 -3.29 7.06 19.27
N ARG A 91 -2.11 7.50 18.86
CA ARG A 91 -1.82 8.93 18.69
C ARG A 91 -2.77 9.56 17.67
N LEU A 92 -2.91 8.92 16.51
CA LEU A 92 -3.76 9.44 15.43
C LEU A 92 -5.24 9.44 15.80
N SER A 93 -5.71 8.39 16.49
CA SER A 93 -7.09 8.35 16.99
C SER A 93 -7.36 9.49 17.97
N SER A 94 -6.39 9.81 18.84
CA SER A 94 -6.49 10.94 19.77
C SER A 94 -6.54 12.28 19.05
N GLU A 95 -5.90 12.37 17.87
CA GLU A 95 -5.95 13.57 17.04
C GLU A 95 -7.19 13.66 16.16
N GLY A 96 -8.09 12.68 16.25
CA GLY A 96 -9.35 12.69 15.51
C GLY A 96 -9.36 11.98 14.17
N PHE A 97 -8.27 11.32 13.80
CA PHE A 97 -8.23 10.53 12.57
C PHE A 97 -9.05 9.24 12.73
N VAL A 98 -9.77 8.87 11.69
CA VAL A 98 -10.58 7.65 11.69
C VAL A 98 -9.78 6.50 11.11
N VAL A 99 -9.61 5.46 11.91
CA VAL A 99 -8.86 4.26 11.54
C VAL A 99 -9.83 3.26 10.92
N LEU A 100 -9.53 2.75 9.73
CA LEU A 100 -10.39 1.79 9.02
C LEU A 100 -10.30 0.38 9.61
N ASN A 101 -9.12 0.01 10.14
CA ASN A 101 -8.94 -1.27 10.82
C ASN A 101 -8.17 -1.04 12.12
N GLU A 102 -8.82 -1.28 13.25
CA GLU A 102 -8.21 -1.07 14.57
C GLU A 102 -7.07 -2.04 14.84
N LYS A 103 -7.20 -3.27 14.34
CA LYS A 103 -6.14 -4.27 14.48
C LYS A 103 -5.30 -4.28 13.21
N PRO A 104 -3.97 -4.18 13.34
CA PRO A 104 -3.10 -4.29 12.19
C PRO A 104 -3.31 -5.63 11.47
N MET A 105 -3.29 -5.57 10.15
CA MET A 105 -3.43 -6.74 9.27
C MET A 105 -2.13 -6.96 8.54
N ARG A 106 -1.90 -8.19 8.09
CA ARG A 106 -0.76 -8.48 7.23
C ARG A 106 -1.01 -7.93 5.83
N GLY A 107 -0.07 -7.14 5.35
CA GLY A 107 -0.08 -6.65 3.97
C GLY A 107 1.09 -7.22 3.18
N ALA A 108 1.27 -6.70 1.97
CA ALA A 108 2.39 -7.08 1.11
C ALA A 108 3.73 -6.73 1.76
N ASP A 109 4.78 -7.42 1.32
CA ASP A 109 6.16 -7.16 1.72
C ASP A 109 6.39 -7.35 3.23
N ASN A 110 5.65 -8.26 3.83
CA ASN A 110 5.82 -8.68 5.22
C ASN A 110 5.70 -7.52 6.20
N LYS A 111 4.56 -6.81 6.11
CA LYS A 111 4.25 -5.65 6.94
C LYS A 111 2.98 -5.85 7.75
N TRP A 112 2.93 -5.24 8.94
CA TRP A 112 1.67 -4.93 9.59
C TRP A 112 1.15 -3.63 9.01
N VAL A 113 -0.13 -3.59 8.65
CA VAL A 113 -0.73 -2.41 8.00
C VAL A 113 -2.01 -1.96 8.68
N VAL A 114 -2.20 -0.65 8.71
CA VAL A 114 -3.42 0.02 9.16
C VAL A 114 -3.72 1.14 8.18
N PHE A 115 -5.00 1.27 7.79
CA PHE A 115 -5.44 2.34 6.90
C PHE A 115 -6.23 3.39 7.66
N LEU A 116 -6.05 4.66 7.27
CA LEU A 116 -6.85 5.77 7.77
C LEU A 116 -7.90 6.15 6.74
N HIS A 117 -9.10 6.54 7.22
CA HIS A 117 -10.17 6.98 6.34
C HIS A 117 -9.76 8.24 5.58
N PRO A 118 -9.88 8.27 4.24
CA PRO A 118 -9.40 9.40 3.45
C PRO A 118 -10.14 10.71 3.71
N LYS A 119 -11.37 10.69 4.21
CA LYS A 119 -12.11 11.91 4.53
C LYS A 119 -11.37 12.81 5.52
N GLY A 120 -10.66 12.20 6.48
CA GLY A 120 -9.90 12.95 7.47
C GLY A 120 -8.55 13.43 6.97
N VAL A 121 -8.15 13.08 5.74
CA VAL A 121 -6.83 13.39 5.18
C VAL A 121 -6.99 13.96 3.76
N ASN A 122 -7.95 14.86 3.59
CA ASN A 122 -8.20 15.55 2.31
C ASN A 122 -8.39 14.61 1.11
N GLY A 123 -9.04 13.48 1.35
CA GLY A 123 -9.30 12.51 0.28
C GLY A 123 -8.15 11.56 -0.03
N VAL A 124 -7.06 11.62 0.75
CA VAL A 124 -5.90 10.75 0.55
C VAL A 124 -6.05 9.49 1.41
N LEU A 125 -5.99 8.32 0.79
CA LEU A 125 -5.92 7.07 1.55
C LEU A 125 -4.51 6.90 2.07
N VAL A 126 -4.38 6.92 3.39
CA VAL A 126 -3.08 6.78 4.08
C VAL A 126 -2.97 5.39 4.67
N GLU A 127 -1.85 4.75 4.42
CA GLU A 127 -1.49 3.47 5.02
C GLU A 127 -0.36 3.69 6.02
N LEU A 128 -0.47 3.06 7.20
CA LEU A 128 0.65 2.94 8.13
C LEU A 128 1.19 1.53 7.98
N CYS A 129 2.51 1.38 7.91
CA CYS A 129 3.12 0.05 7.81
C CYS A 129 4.30 -0.09 8.75
N GLN A 130 4.41 -1.26 9.33
CA GLN A 130 5.50 -1.62 10.25
C GLN A 130 6.09 -2.94 9.81
N ASP A 131 7.41 -3.01 9.76
CA ASP A 131 8.11 -4.26 9.47
C ASP A 131 7.78 -5.32 10.51
N ILE A 132 7.50 -6.54 10.06
CA ILE A 132 7.31 -7.67 10.94
C ILE A 132 8.68 -8.29 11.21
N PRO A 133 9.10 -8.40 12.48
CA PRO A 133 10.38 -9.04 12.79
C PRO A 133 10.44 -10.46 12.27
N GLN A 134 11.62 -10.90 11.81
CA GLN A 134 11.80 -12.22 11.23
C GLN A 134 11.32 -13.35 12.16
N ALA A 135 11.50 -13.19 13.48
CA ALA A 135 11.07 -14.16 14.47
C ALA A 135 9.55 -14.34 14.53
N GLU A 136 8.77 -13.33 14.11
CA GLU A 136 7.30 -13.38 14.09
C GLU A 136 6.74 -13.92 12.78
N VAL A 137 7.57 -14.08 11.76
CA VAL A 137 7.17 -14.60 10.45
C VAL A 137 6.95 -16.11 10.51
N GLU A 138 7.69 -16.77 11.34
CA GLU A 138 7.61 -18.23 11.54
C GLU A 138 6.45 -18.59 12.47
#